data_bcdc8ee1d692e7adc6ef37043b491ec0
#
_entry.id   bcdc8ee1d692e7adc6ef37043b491ec0
#
_cell.length_a   1.000
_cell.length_b   1.000
_cell.length_c   1.000
_cell.angle_alpha   90.00
_cell.angle_beta   90.00
_cell.angle_gamma   90.00
#
_symmetry.space_group_name_H-M   'P 1'
#
loop_
_entity.id
_entity.type
_entity.pdbx_description
1 polymer ?
#
loop_
_entity_poly.entity_id
_entity_poly.type
_entity_poly.pdbx_seq_one_letter_code
_entity_poly.pdbx_strand_id
1 'polypeptide(L)'
;FLEKEKVNAIVCFDKVYETSIKPIEDYIYNELNIDKVLITKITDSLPMIESAMYRMKYRDENIVKRVSTSYGNINIFGINRFLNDSRYQVCYTNPYVENEVATICHSSGTTGVPKTIPSTNENVNFIAFQHQISNIDYSRVKTFLHVLPGFAQFGFSDSMHLGHSLGLEMIEIPIFSQENIIDILLKTKANCLFGTPSFWLRLIGSDKYNNADLSFLEEAVYGGGTLTITQLANINRFLISHNAKCLLRTGYGMSEFNGTCILEDPFMSTPGSCGIDLPGG
;
A
#
# COMPACT_ATOMS: atom_id res chain seq x y z
N PHE A 1 -6.88 2.60 19.21
CA PHE A 1 -6.33 3.55 18.23
C PHE A 1 -7.18 4.81 18.18
N LEU A 2 -8.46 4.74 17.85
CA LEU A 2 -9.34 5.92 17.67
C LEU A 2 -9.27 6.90 18.83
N GLU A 3 -9.31 6.40 20.06
CA GLU A 3 -9.22 7.20 21.28
C GLU A 3 -7.84 7.87 21.44
N LYS A 4 -6.78 7.08 21.28
CA LYS A 4 -5.39 7.53 21.46
C LYS A 4 -5.00 8.62 20.48
N GLU A 5 -5.44 8.47 19.23
CA GLU A 5 -5.08 9.37 18.14
C GLU A 5 -6.05 10.55 17.97
N LYS A 6 -7.08 10.67 18.83
CA LYS A 6 -8.08 11.77 18.79
C LYS A 6 -8.68 11.96 17.39
N VAL A 7 -9.11 10.85 16.79
CA VAL A 7 -9.63 10.81 15.42
C VAL A 7 -10.92 11.62 15.31
N ASN A 8 -11.07 12.44 14.28
CA ASN A 8 -12.26 13.26 14.03
C ASN A 8 -13.24 12.64 13.03
N ALA A 9 -12.76 11.74 12.17
CA ALA A 9 -13.58 11.05 11.18
C ALA A 9 -13.00 9.67 10.87
N ILE A 10 -13.84 8.75 10.43
CA ILE A 10 -13.44 7.40 10.01
C ILE A 10 -13.74 7.25 8.52
N VAL A 11 -12.77 6.77 7.75
CA VAL A 11 -12.97 6.34 6.36
C VAL A 11 -12.66 4.85 6.30
N CYS A 12 -13.61 4.05 5.83
CA CYS A 12 -13.41 2.60 5.76
C CYS A 12 -14.19 1.96 4.61
N PHE A 13 -13.80 0.75 4.24
CA PHE A 13 -14.58 -0.09 3.34
C PHE A 13 -15.85 -0.60 4.04
N ASP A 14 -16.91 -0.85 3.25
CA ASP A 14 -18.20 -1.33 3.72
C ASP A 14 -18.09 -2.62 4.57
N LYS A 15 -17.22 -3.55 4.20
CA LYS A 15 -16.97 -4.76 4.98
C LYS A 15 -16.35 -4.45 6.35
N VAL A 16 -15.39 -3.53 6.40
CA VAL A 16 -14.74 -3.09 7.65
C VAL A 16 -15.76 -2.36 8.53
N TYR A 17 -16.62 -1.54 7.92
CA TYR A 17 -17.70 -0.91 8.66
C TYR A 17 -18.59 -1.94 9.37
N GLU A 18 -19.14 -2.93 8.63
CA GLU A 18 -20.04 -3.93 9.20
C GLU A 18 -19.39 -4.81 10.28
N THR A 19 -18.11 -5.17 10.09
CA THR A 19 -17.43 -6.10 11.00
C THR A 19 -16.75 -5.44 12.20
N SER A 20 -16.31 -4.19 12.06
CA SER A 20 -15.42 -3.58 13.04
C SER A 20 -15.94 -2.24 13.60
N ILE A 21 -16.66 -1.45 12.80
CA ILE A 21 -17.13 -0.12 13.24
C ILE A 21 -18.52 -0.19 13.80
N LYS A 22 -19.45 -0.81 13.10
CA LYS A 22 -20.86 -0.92 13.50
C LYS A 22 -21.07 -1.55 14.89
N PRO A 23 -20.35 -2.60 15.29
CA PRO A 23 -20.49 -3.17 16.63
C PRO A 23 -20.12 -2.24 17.78
N ILE A 24 -19.37 -1.15 17.51
CA ILE A 24 -18.89 -0.19 18.48
C ILE A 24 -19.38 1.25 18.19
N GLU A 25 -20.41 1.43 17.37
CA GLU A 25 -20.92 2.76 16.98
C GLU A 25 -21.28 3.63 18.18
N ASP A 26 -21.98 3.08 19.18
CA ASP A 26 -22.36 3.81 20.38
C ASP A 26 -21.15 4.35 21.14
N TYR A 27 -20.08 3.56 21.24
CA TYR A 27 -18.84 3.98 21.88
C TYR A 27 -18.13 5.08 21.05
N ILE A 28 -18.06 4.89 19.74
CA ILE A 28 -17.44 5.86 18.80
C ILE A 28 -18.12 7.23 18.95
N TYR A 29 -19.44 7.25 19.00
CA TYR A 29 -20.18 8.50 19.11
C TYR A 29 -20.13 9.12 20.49
N ASN A 30 -20.48 8.34 21.54
CA ASN A 30 -20.70 8.88 22.88
C ASN A 30 -19.40 9.16 23.63
N GLU A 31 -18.39 8.32 23.45
CA GLU A 31 -17.13 8.43 24.19
C GLU A 31 -16.02 9.12 23.38
N LEU A 32 -15.94 8.86 22.06
CA LEU A 32 -14.89 9.42 21.22
C LEU A 32 -15.31 10.71 20.48
N ASN A 33 -16.59 11.07 20.50
CA ASN A 33 -17.16 12.23 19.80
C ASN A 33 -16.86 12.25 18.29
N ILE A 34 -16.75 11.07 17.67
CA ILE A 34 -16.58 10.94 16.21
C ILE A 34 -17.96 10.94 15.57
N ASP A 35 -18.29 11.98 14.84
CA ASP A 35 -19.60 12.20 14.22
C ASP A 35 -19.65 11.89 12.72
N LYS A 36 -18.54 11.50 12.12
CA LYS A 36 -18.42 11.24 10.67
C LYS A 36 -17.80 9.90 10.38
N VAL A 37 -18.56 9.05 9.67
CA VAL A 37 -18.07 7.79 9.12
C VAL A 37 -18.33 7.79 7.62
N LEU A 38 -17.26 7.74 6.84
CA LEU A 38 -17.30 7.69 5.39
C LEU A 38 -17.06 6.25 4.93
N ILE A 39 -18.03 5.70 4.22
CA ILE A 39 -17.95 4.33 3.71
C ILE A 39 -17.66 4.35 2.22
N THR A 40 -16.59 3.69 1.82
CA THR A 40 -16.24 3.45 0.43
C THR A 40 -16.50 2.00 0.04
N LYS A 41 -16.82 1.77 -1.22
CA LYS A 41 -16.98 0.45 -1.83
C LYS A 41 -16.02 0.32 -2.98
N ILE A 42 -15.59 -0.89 -3.26
CA ILE A 42 -14.76 -1.18 -4.45
C ILE A 42 -15.43 -0.65 -5.72
N THR A 43 -16.75 -0.78 -5.79
CA THR A 43 -17.54 -0.32 -6.93
C THR A 43 -17.59 1.20 -7.10
N ASP A 44 -17.19 1.97 -6.11
CA ASP A 44 -17.22 3.44 -6.17
C ASP A 44 -16.12 4.00 -7.09
N SER A 45 -15.02 3.25 -7.25
CA SER A 45 -13.89 3.62 -8.12
C SER A 45 -13.89 2.94 -9.48
N LEU A 46 -14.83 2.00 -9.73
CA LEU A 46 -14.90 1.27 -10.98
C LEU A 46 -15.77 2.02 -12.01
N PRO A 47 -15.42 1.99 -13.32
CA PRO A 47 -16.30 2.40 -14.38
C PRO A 47 -17.64 1.64 -14.31
N MET A 48 -18.70 2.24 -14.88
CA MET A 48 -20.08 1.74 -14.68
C MET A 48 -20.29 0.27 -15.09
N ILE A 49 -19.67 -0.17 -16.16
CA ILE A 49 -19.80 -1.54 -16.68
C ILE A 49 -19.10 -2.52 -15.72
N GLU A 50 -17.86 -2.23 -15.35
CA GLU A 50 -17.07 -3.04 -14.42
C GLU A 50 -17.71 -3.10 -13.03
N SER A 51 -18.26 -1.99 -12.57
CA SER A 51 -19.03 -1.92 -11.33
C SER A 51 -20.26 -2.82 -11.36
N ALA A 52 -20.99 -2.83 -12.48
CA ALA A 52 -22.14 -3.73 -12.66
C ALA A 52 -21.71 -5.20 -12.68
N MET A 53 -20.66 -5.53 -13.41
CA MET A 53 -20.09 -6.89 -13.46
C MET A 53 -19.60 -7.36 -12.09
N TYR A 54 -18.92 -6.49 -11.35
CA TYR A 54 -18.46 -6.78 -10.00
C TYR A 54 -19.64 -7.11 -9.06
N ARG A 55 -20.70 -6.28 -9.08
CA ARG A 55 -21.90 -6.49 -8.27
C ARG A 55 -22.62 -7.80 -8.62
N MET A 56 -22.61 -8.21 -9.88
CA MET A 56 -23.20 -9.48 -10.30
C MET A 56 -22.37 -10.68 -9.82
N LYS A 57 -21.04 -10.60 -9.95
CA LYS A 57 -20.12 -11.68 -9.59
C LYS A 57 -20.03 -11.88 -8.08
N TYR A 58 -20.03 -10.80 -7.31
CA TYR A 58 -19.86 -10.78 -5.85
C TYR A 58 -21.14 -10.33 -5.15
N ARG A 59 -22.28 -10.92 -5.54
CA ARG A 59 -23.61 -10.52 -5.08
C ARG A 59 -23.79 -10.64 -3.56
N ASP A 60 -23.12 -11.61 -2.96
CA ASP A 60 -23.18 -11.89 -1.52
C ASP A 60 -22.20 -11.05 -0.69
N GLU A 61 -21.22 -10.40 -1.34
CA GLU A 61 -20.26 -9.51 -0.70
C GLU A 61 -20.73 -8.04 -0.63
N ASN A 62 -21.86 -7.71 -1.24
CA ASN A 62 -22.47 -6.38 -1.15
C ASN A 62 -23.20 -6.21 0.19
N ILE A 63 -22.43 -6.07 1.26
CA ILE A 63 -22.91 -6.10 2.65
C ILE A 63 -23.76 -4.86 2.95
N VAL A 64 -23.38 -3.69 2.45
CA VAL A 64 -24.10 -2.42 2.70
C VAL A 64 -24.89 -2.01 1.46
N LYS A 65 -26.16 -2.38 1.39
CA LYS A 65 -27.04 -2.04 0.25
C LYS A 65 -27.40 -0.54 0.20
N ARG A 66 -27.44 0.15 1.33
CA ARG A 66 -27.70 1.60 1.44
C ARG A 66 -26.86 2.18 2.58
N VAL A 67 -25.89 3.01 2.22
CA VAL A 67 -25.15 3.81 3.17
C VAL A 67 -25.75 5.20 3.16
N SER A 68 -26.76 5.42 3.97
CA SER A 68 -27.19 6.74 4.42
C SER A 68 -28.19 6.52 5.56
N THR A 69 -27.67 6.26 6.73
CA THR A 69 -28.46 6.31 7.96
C THR A 69 -27.70 7.18 8.93
N SER A 70 -28.39 8.14 9.51
CA SER A 70 -27.93 8.74 10.75
C SER A 70 -28.25 7.70 11.81
N TYR A 71 -27.25 7.09 12.40
CA TYR A 71 -27.43 6.34 13.64
C TYR A 71 -27.25 7.33 14.78
N GLY A 72 -28.33 7.70 15.43
CA GLY A 72 -28.29 8.81 16.39
C GLY A 72 -27.82 10.10 15.71
N ASN A 73 -26.68 10.64 16.13
CA ASN A 73 -26.05 11.82 15.53
C ASN A 73 -24.85 11.50 14.64
N ILE A 74 -24.51 10.23 14.41
CA ILE A 74 -23.42 9.85 13.50
C ILE A 74 -23.91 10.03 12.06
N ASN A 75 -23.16 10.82 11.30
CA ASN A 75 -23.41 10.99 9.89
C ASN A 75 -22.64 9.92 9.11
N ILE A 76 -23.34 8.89 8.63
CA ILE A 76 -22.78 7.83 7.81
C ILE A 76 -23.04 8.16 6.35
N PHE A 77 -21.96 8.34 5.58
CA PHE A 77 -22.04 8.72 4.18
C PHE A 77 -21.36 7.70 3.27
N GLY A 78 -21.95 7.41 2.13
CA GLY A 78 -21.19 6.87 1.01
C GLY A 78 -20.21 7.92 0.50
N ILE A 79 -18.94 7.52 0.22
CA ILE A 79 -17.89 8.46 -0.19
C ILE A 79 -18.27 9.31 -1.39
N ASN A 80 -18.92 8.74 -2.39
CA ASN A 80 -19.36 9.46 -3.58
C ASN A 80 -20.39 10.55 -3.28
N ARG A 81 -21.26 10.34 -2.28
CA ARG A 81 -22.19 11.37 -1.83
C ARG A 81 -21.46 12.52 -1.17
N PHE A 82 -20.46 12.20 -0.34
CA PHE A 82 -19.62 13.20 0.31
C PHE A 82 -18.83 14.02 -0.72
N LEU A 83 -18.16 13.37 -1.67
CA LEU A 83 -17.37 14.04 -2.71
C LEU A 83 -18.20 14.92 -3.66
N ASN A 84 -19.47 14.58 -3.88
CA ASN A 84 -20.36 15.35 -4.75
C ASN A 84 -21.21 16.39 -4.00
N ASP A 85 -21.10 16.49 -2.70
CA ASP A 85 -21.83 17.49 -1.91
C ASP A 85 -21.11 18.83 -1.94
N SER A 86 -21.74 19.84 -2.54
CA SER A 86 -21.15 21.17 -2.70
C SER A 86 -20.75 21.86 -1.38
N ARG A 87 -21.33 21.44 -0.26
CA ARG A 87 -20.96 21.94 1.07
C ARG A 87 -19.54 21.58 1.47
N TYR A 88 -18.98 20.51 0.89
CA TYR A 88 -17.62 20.00 1.15
C TYR A 88 -16.65 20.29 0.01
N GLN A 89 -17.11 20.88 -1.09
CA GLN A 89 -16.27 21.28 -2.23
C GLN A 89 -15.62 22.65 -1.97
N VAL A 90 -14.93 22.76 -0.85
CA VAL A 90 -14.15 23.96 -0.53
C VAL A 90 -12.71 23.72 -0.97
N CYS A 91 -12.20 24.62 -1.82
CA CYS A 91 -10.77 24.62 -2.13
C CYS A 91 -10.02 25.05 -0.86
N TYR A 92 -9.51 24.07 -0.13
CA TYR A 92 -8.73 24.31 1.06
C TYR A 92 -7.25 24.26 0.69
N THR A 93 -6.57 25.39 0.83
CA THR A 93 -5.10 25.42 0.78
C THR A 93 -4.57 25.30 2.19
N ASN A 94 -4.01 24.15 2.54
CA ASN A 94 -3.27 24.02 3.78
C ASN A 94 -1.87 24.61 3.56
N PRO A 95 -1.50 25.72 4.21
CA PRO A 95 -0.14 26.20 4.14
C PRO A 95 0.79 25.14 4.74
N TYR A 96 1.95 24.96 4.13
CA TYR A 96 2.99 24.10 4.68
C TYR A 96 3.34 24.54 6.10
N VAL A 97 3.34 23.59 7.02
CA VAL A 97 3.80 23.78 8.40
C VAL A 97 4.94 22.79 8.66
N GLU A 98 6.07 23.31 9.01
CA GLU A 98 7.26 22.51 9.31
C GLU A 98 7.00 21.55 10.48
N ASN A 99 7.42 20.30 10.32
CA ASN A 99 7.23 19.22 11.29
C ASN A 99 5.76 18.87 11.61
N GLU A 100 4.81 19.30 10.77
CA GLU A 100 3.42 18.86 10.92
C GLU A 100 3.29 17.37 10.62
N VAL A 101 2.58 16.64 11.50
CA VAL A 101 2.32 15.20 11.32
C VAL A 101 1.38 14.99 10.13
N ALA A 102 1.89 14.31 9.10
CA ALA A 102 1.14 13.99 7.89
C ALA A 102 0.39 12.66 8.00
N THR A 103 1.00 11.67 8.67
CA THR A 103 0.42 10.35 8.82
C THR A 103 0.84 9.70 10.13
N ILE A 104 0.01 8.78 10.60
CA ILE A 104 0.28 7.97 11.79
C ILE A 104 0.13 6.51 11.40
N CYS A 105 1.22 5.76 11.46
CA CYS A 105 1.23 4.32 11.26
C CYS A 105 1.39 3.58 12.59
N HIS A 106 1.02 2.32 12.59
CA HIS A 106 1.15 1.47 13.77
C HIS A 106 2.06 0.28 13.46
N SER A 107 3.07 0.08 14.29
CA SER A 107 3.89 -1.14 14.20
C SER A 107 3.15 -2.33 14.80
N SER A 108 3.50 -3.55 14.37
CA SER A 108 2.91 -4.80 14.91
C SER A 108 3.22 -5.05 16.39
N GLY A 109 4.17 -4.31 16.96
CA GLY A 109 4.58 -4.41 18.37
C GLY A 109 5.05 -5.82 18.75
N THR A 110 6.34 -6.06 18.82
CA THR A 110 6.92 -7.35 19.31
C THR A 110 6.53 -7.65 20.76
N THR A 111 6.09 -6.64 21.51
CA THR A 111 5.64 -6.72 22.91
C THR A 111 4.13 -6.86 23.07
N GLY A 112 3.38 -7.04 21.97
CA GLY A 112 1.92 -7.24 21.98
C GLY A 112 1.08 -5.97 21.91
N VAL A 113 1.63 -4.80 22.21
CA VAL A 113 0.93 -3.51 22.03
C VAL A 113 1.50 -2.76 20.85
N PRO A 114 0.70 -2.46 19.80
CA PRO A 114 1.18 -1.70 18.66
C PRO A 114 1.67 -0.30 19.09
N LYS A 115 2.83 0.09 18.57
CA LYS A 115 3.37 1.43 18.78
C LYS A 115 2.76 2.39 17.76
N THR A 116 2.44 3.58 18.20
CA THR A 116 2.03 4.70 17.35
C THR A 116 3.28 5.41 16.83
N ILE A 117 3.37 5.57 15.54
CA ILE A 117 4.53 6.17 14.86
C ILE A 117 4.01 7.34 14.01
N PRO A 118 4.14 8.58 14.52
CA PRO A 118 3.83 9.76 13.73
C PRO A 118 4.96 10.03 12.72
N SER A 119 4.59 10.41 11.52
CA SER A 119 5.50 10.79 10.44
C SER A 119 5.10 12.16 9.91
N THR A 120 6.07 13.06 9.81
CA THR A 120 5.85 14.39 9.25
C THR A 120 5.88 14.37 7.72
N ASN A 121 5.46 15.47 7.10
CA ASN A 121 5.58 15.64 5.65
C ASN A 121 7.02 15.45 5.18
N GLU A 122 7.98 15.96 5.94
CA GLU A 122 9.42 15.84 5.65
C GLU A 122 9.87 14.38 5.69
N ASN A 123 9.47 13.63 6.73
CA ASN A 123 9.83 12.22 6.87
C ASN A 123 9.36 11.40 5.67
N VAL A 124 8.10 11.58 5.27
CA VAL A 124 7.52 10.82 4.15
C VAL A 124 8.18 11.20 2.82
N ASN A 125 8.37 12.51 2.58
CA ASN A 125 9.04 13.00 1.37
C ASN A 125 10.51 12.62 1.32
N PHE A 126 11.15 12.50 2.47
CA PHE A 126 12.58 12.12 2.55
C PHE A 126 12.80 10.68 2.05
N ILE A 127 11.91 9.74 2.36
CA ILE A 127 11.96 8.38 1.80
C ILE A 127 11.92 8.41 0.27
N ALA A 128 10.99 9.17 -0.31
CA ALA A 128 10.91 9.29 -1.76
C ALA A 128 12.18 9.94 -2.36
N PHE A 129 12.74 10.93 -1.69
CA PHE A 129 14.01 11.56 -2.10
C PHE A 129 15.18 10.57 -2.02
N GLN A 130 15.30 9.81 -0.93
CA GLN A 130 16.34 8.78 -0.78
C GLN A 130 16.29 7.74 -1.92
N HIS A 131 15.10 7.31 -2.31
CA HIS A 131 14.93 6.41 -3.44
C HIS A 131 15.36 7.05 -4.77
N GLN A 132 15.04 8.33 -4.99
CA GLN A 132 15.43 9.05 -6.21
C GLN A 132 16.93 9.20 -6.39
N ILE A 133 17.68 9.34 -5.29
CA ILE A 133 19.14 9.47 -5.30
C ILE A 133 19.85 8.15 -5.02
N SER A 134 19.12 7.06 -4.85
CA SER A 134 19.67 5.71 -4.73
C SER A 134 20.14 5.16 -6.08
N ASN A 135 20.68 3.95 -6.04
CA ASN A 135 21.14 3.26 -7.25
C ASN A 135 20.00 2.58 -8.05
N ILE A 136 18.75 2.95 -7.79
CA ILE A 136 17.61 2.51 -8.61
C ILE A 136 17.43 3.49 -9.76
N ASP A 137 17.48 2.97 -10.99
CA ASP A 137 17.20 3.76 -12.19
C ASP A 137 15.70 3.83 -12.49
N TYR A 138 14.99 4.75 -11.84
CA TYR A 138 13.57 4.97 -12.08
C TYR A 138 13.25 5.59 -13.45
N SER A 139 14.24 6.04 -14.22
CA SER A 139 13.99 6.65 -15.54
C SER A 139 13.33 5.69 -16.54
N ARG A 140 13.51 4.38 -16.33
CA ARG A 140 12.89 3.32 -17.14
C ARG A 140 11.59 2.80 -16.59
N VAL A 141 11.23 3.17 -15.38
CA VAL A 141 9.98 2.78 -14.73
C VAL A 141 8.86 3.72 -15.16
N LYS A 142 7.75 3.20 -15.63
CA LYS A 142 6.55 3.95 -16.03
C LYS A 142 5.35 3.60 -15.17
N THR A 143 5.25 2.34 -14.76
CA THR A 143 4.11 1.79 -14.04
C THR A 143 4.57 1.08 -12.78
N PHE A 144 3.90 1.35 -11.66
CA PHE A 144 4.19 0.71 -10.38
C PHE A 144 2.97 -0.08 -9.91
N LEU A 145 3.14 -1.37 -9.66
CA LEU A 145 2.09 -2.21 -9.09
C LEU A 145 2.12 -2.13 -7.57
N HIS A 146 1.12 -1.46 -7.00
CA HIS A 146 0.97 -1.33 -5.55
C HIS A 146 0.13 -2.47 -4.99
N VAL A 147 0.78 -3.36 -4.24
CA VAL A 147 0.18 -4.57 -3.63
C VAL A 147 0.40 -4.65 -2.13
N LEU A 148 1.21 -3.77 -1.58
CA LEU A 148 1.49 -3.71 -0.16
C LEU A 148 0.37 -2.99 0.59
N PRO A 149 0.06 -3.38 1.84
CA PRO A 149 -0.96 -2.68 2.62
C PRO A 149 -0.58 -1.22 2.85
N GLY A 150 -1.42 -0.28 2.41
CA GLY A 150 -1.19 1.17 2.57
C GLY A 150 -1.20 1.67 4.02
N PHE A 151 -1.67 0.84 4.98
CA PHE A 151 -1.59 1.14 6.41
C PHE A 151 -0.23 0.75 7.03
N ALA A 152 0.60 -0.01 6.33
CA ALA A 152 1.96 -0.34 6.72
C ALA A 152 2.93 0.64 6.08
N GLN A 153 3.97 1.05 6.81
CA GLN A 153 4.90 2.07 6.34
C GLN A 153 5.57 1.69 5.01
N PHE A 154 5.96 0.43 4.84
CA PHE A 154 6.51 -0.08 3.57
C PHE A 154 5.53 0.11 2.40
N GLY A 155 4.24 -0.15 2.61
CA GLY A 155 3.22 0.07 1.58
C GLY A 155 2.94 1.55 1.34
N PHE A 156 2.90 2.35 2.39
CA PHE A 156 2.61 3.78 2.28
C PHE A 156 3.79 4.55 1.66
N SER A 157 4.96 4.54 2.32
CA SER A 157 6.08 5.40 1.92
C SER A 157 6.84 4.88 0.70
N ASP A 158 7.22 3.59 0.70
CA ASP A 158 8.09 3.02 -0.33
C ASP A 158 7.35 2.57 -1.59
N SER A 159 6.02 2.48 -1.55
CA SER A 159 5.24 2.07 -2.71
C SER A 159 4.28 3.17 -3.15
N MET A 160 3.24 3.46 -2.37
CA MET A 160 2.20 4.40 -2.77
C MET A 160 2.73 5.83 -2.91
N HIS A 161 3.35 6.38 -1.86
CA HIS A 161 3.87 7.75 -1.89
C HIS A 161 5.04 7.91 -2.86
N LEU A 162 5.99 6.96 -2.87
CA LEU A 162 7.11 6.96 -3.80
C LEU A 162 6.64 6.99 -5.26
N GLY A 163 5.72 6.09 -5.64
CA GLY A 163 5.21 6.03 -7.01
C GLY A 163 4.55 7.33 -7.46
N HIS A 164 3.73 7.95 -6.59
CA HIS A 164 3.13 9.25 -6.88
C HIS A 164 4.17 10.37 -6.96
N SER A 165 5.17 10.38 -6.07
CA SER A 165 6.25 11.38 -6.05
C SER A 165 7.12 11.33 -7.30
N LEU A 166 7.28 10.14 -7.89
CA LEU A 166 7.98 9.91 -9.15
C LEU A 166 7.11 10.20 -10.39
N GLY A 167 5.83 10.49 -10.22
CA GLY A 167 4.88 10.69 -11.32
C GLY A 167 4.60 9.42 -12.12
N LEU A 168 4.70 8.25 -11.51
CA LEU A 168 4.45 6.97 -12.15
C LEU A 168 2.95 6.68 -12.25
N GLU A 169 2.57 5.90 -13.26
CA GLU A 169 1.23 5.31 -13.32
C GLU A 169 1.10 4.24 -12.24
N MET A 170 0.22 4.49 -11.26
CA MET A 170 0.00 3.57 -10.14
C MET A 170 -1.11 2.59 -10.47
N ILE A 171 -0.80 1.29 -10.36
CA ILE A 171 -1.78 0.22 -10.48
C ILE A 171 -2.13 -0.23 -9.06
N GLU A 172 -3.23 0.29 -8.55
CA GLU A 172 -3.70 0.03 -7.19
C GLU A 172 -4.58 -1.21 -7.13
N ILE A 173 -4.25 -2.14 -6.24
CA ILE A 173 -5.03 -3.35 -6.01
C ILE A 173 -5.69 -3.27 -4.62
N PRO A 174 -6.94 -2.80 -4.55
CA PRO A 174 -7.60 -2.51 -3.27
C PRO A 174 -7.88 -3.76 -2.43
N ILE A 175 -8.10 -4.88 -3.08
CA ILE A 175 -8.23 -6.20 -2.44
C ILE A 175 -7.38 -7.17 -3.22
N PHE A 176 -6.29 -7.61 -2.61
CA PHE A 176 -5.49 -8.66 -3.21
C PHE A 176 -5.60 -9.97 -2.43
N SER A 177 -5.65 -11.06 -3.18
CA SER A 177 -5.28 -12.37 -2.68
C SER A 177 -3.84 -12.61 -3.09
N GLN A 178 -3.01 -13.09 -2.17
CA GLN A 178 -1.64 -13.48 -2.51
C GLN A 178 -1.59 -14.48 -3.69
N GLU A 179 -2.71 -15.16 -3.95
CA GLU A 179 -2.85 -16.12 -5.05
C GLU A 179 -2.90 -15.49 -6.43
N ASN A 180 -3.33 -14.26 -6.55
CA ASN A 180 -3.61 -13.60 -7.83
C ASN A 180 -2.56 -12.56 -8.23
N ILE A 181 -1.60 -12.23 -7.35
CA ILE A 181 -0.66 -11.13 -7.60
C ILE A 181 0.17 -11.34 -8.84
N ILE A 182 0.68 -12.57 -9.05
CA ILE A 182 1.50 -12.87 -10.22
C ILE A 182 0.68 -12.74 -11.50
N ASP A 183 -0.56 -13.21 -11.48
CA ASP A 183 -1.47 -13.07 -12.63
C ASP A 183 -1.75 -11.60 -12.92
N ILE A 184 -1.90 -10.78 -11.88
CA ILE A 184 -2.08 -9.34 -12.01
C ILE A 184 -0.82 -8.70 -12.60
N LEU A 185 0.36 -9.03 -12.08
CA LEU A 185 1.64 -8.56 -12.60
C LEU A 185 1.80 -8.88 -14.10
N LEU A 186 1.57 -10.12 -14.48
CA LEU A 186 1.66 -10.57 -15.88
C LEU A 186 0.61 -9.90 -16.78
N LYS A 187 -0.59 -9.66 -16.25
CA LYS A 187 -1.67 -9.01 -16.99
C LYS A 187 -1.42 -7.52 -17.18
N THR A 188 -0.96 -6.83 -16.15
CA THR A 188 -0.75 -5.38 -16.15
C THR A 188 0.58 -4.98 -16.77
N LYS A 189 1.56 -5.90 -16.78
CA LYS A 189 2.93 -5.66 -17.23
C LYS A 189 3.58 -4.47 -16.52
N ALA A 190 3.28 -4.29 -15.23
CA ALA A 190 3.87 -3.22 -14.44
C ALA A 190 5.41 -3.34 -14.42
N ASN A 191 6.09 -2.21 -14.58
CA ASN A 191 7.55 -2.19 -14.69
C ASN A 191 8.24 -2.30 -13.33
N CYS A 192 7.56 -1.91 -12.25
CA CYS A 192 8.09 -1.88 -10.89
C CYS A 192 7.14 -2.59 -9.92
N LEU A 193 7.72 -3.36 -9.02
CA LEU A 193 7.00 -4.05 -7.97
C LEU A 193 7.84 -4.18 -6.71
N PHE A 194 7.29 -3.69 -5.60
CA PHE A 194 7.81 -3.96 -4.27
C PHE A 194 6.90 -4.96 -3.57
N GLY A 195 7.48 -6.02 -3.03
CA GLY A 195 6.72 -7.13 -2.46
C GLY A 195 7.35 -7.74 -1.22
N THR A 196 6.69 -8.73 -0.65
CA THR A 196 7.22 -9.53 0.45
C THR A 196 7.90 -10.79 -0.06
N PRO A 197 8.76 -11.45 0.74
CA PRO A 197 9.39 -12.71 0.35
C PRO A 197 8.40 -13.78 -0.13
N SER A 198 7.25 -13.90 0.54
CA SER A 198 6.23 -14.89 0.17
C SER A 198 5.69 -14.71 -1.25
N PHE A 199 5.62 -13.47 -1.69
CA PHE A 199 5.20 -13.13 -3.04
C PHE A 199 6.18 -13.69 -4.10
N TRP A 200 7.46 -13.40 -3.94
CA TRP A 200 8.50 -13.84 -4.87
C TRP A 200 8.73 -15.35 -4.87
N LEU A 201 8.62 -15.98 -3.68
CA LEU A 201 8.70 -17.44 -3.58
C LEU A 201 7.54 -18.12 -4.31
N ARG A 202 6.37 -17.51 -4.35
CA ARG A 202 5.22 -18.04 -5.09
C ARG A 202 5.44 -17.99 -6.61
N LEU A 203 6.16 -16.97 -7.10
CA LEU A 203 6.51 -16.87 -8.52
C LEU A 203 7.29 -18.08 -8.99
N ILE A 204 8.27 -18.54 -8.20
CA ILE A 204 9.11 -19.67 -8.56
C ILE A 204 8.56 -21.03 -8.10
N GLY A 205 7.52 -21.03 -7.26
CA GLY A 205 6.93 -22.24 -6.67
C GLY A 205 5.79 -22.84 -7.48
N SER A 206 5.45 -22.32 -8.65
CA SER A 206 4.32 -22.78 -9.45
C SER A 206 4.71 -22.99 -10.91
N ASP A 207 4.45 -24.18 -11.44
CA ASP A 207 4.66 -24.52 -12.85
C ASP A 207 3.84 -23.65 -13.80
N LYS A 208 2.80 -23.02 -13.31
CA LYS A 208 1.97 -22.07 -14.06
C LYS A 208 2.77 -20.94 -14.69
N TYR A 209 3.88 -20.55 -14.09
CA TYR A 209 4.69 -19.41 -14.51
C TYR A 209 5.96 -19.79 -15.27
N ASN A 210 6.18 -21.07 -15.53
CA ASN A 210 7.38 -21.57 -16.24
C ASN A 210 7.57 -20.99 -17.66
N ASN A 211 6.50 -20.47 -18.27
CA ASN A 211 6.55 -19.83 -19.59
C ASN A 211 6.20 -18.33 -19.53
N ALA A 212 6.27 -17.71 -18.36
CA ALA A 212 6.00 -16.29 -18.21
C ALA A 212 7.07 -15.46 -18.92
N ASP A 213 6.69 -14.36 -19.55
CA ASP A 213 7.63 -13.36 -20.04
C ASP A 213 7.60 -12.15 -19.12
N LEU A 214 8.73 -11.87 -18.47
CA LEU A 214 8.93 -10.76 -17.53
C LEU A 214 9.79 -9.63 -18.14
N SER A 215 9.91 -9.56 -19.45
CA SER A 215 10.71 -8.56 -20.16
C SER A 215 10.30 -7.11 -19.89
N PHE A 216 9.10 -6.90 -19.34
CA PHE A 216 8.59 -5.59 -18.91
C PHE A 216 9.08 -5.16 -17.53
N LEU A 217 9.59 -6.09 -16.70
CA LEU A 217 9.98 -5.81 -15.31
C LEU A 217 11.37 -5.14 -15.28
N GLU A 218 11.38 -3.88 -14.87
CA GLU A 218 12.58 -3.02 -14.81
C GLU A 218 13.14 -2.92 -13.38
N GLU A 219 12.27 -3.03 -12.36
CA GLU A 219 12.69 -2.95 -10.96
C GLU A 219 11.85 -3.87 -10.05
N ALA A 220 12.54 -4.57 -9.15
CA ALA A 220 11.97 -5.52 -8.22
C ALA A 220 12.65 -5.44 -6.85
N VAL A 221 11.88 -5.18 -5.80
CA VAL A 221 12.39 -5.09 -4.43
C VAL A 221 11.58 -6.01 -3.51
N TYR A 222 12.23 -6.63 -2.53
CA TYR A 222 11.52 -7.27 -1.44
C TYR A 222 11.94 -6.71 -0.08
N GLY A 223 10.98 -6.63 0.83
CA GLY A 223 11.16 -6.19 2.20
C GLY A 223 10.14 -6.81 3.14
N GLY A 224 10.19 -6.44 4.41
CA GLY A 224 9.24 -6.91 5.42
C GLY A 224 9.39 -8.38 5.82
N GLY A 225 10.47 -9.02 5.44
CA GLY A 225 10.82 -10.41 5.77
C GLY A 225 12.15 -10.80 5.15
N THR A 226 12.57 -12.05 5.36
CA THR A 226 13.87 -12.55 4.92
C THR A 226 13.75 -13.64 3.86
N LEU A 227 14.67 -13.63 2.90
CA LEU A 227 14.97 -14.75 2.00
C LEU A 227 16.32 -15.34 2.37
N THR A 228 16.44 -16.65 2.29
CA THR A 228 17.78 -17.28 2.34
C THR A 228 18.55 -16.96 1.05
N ILE A 229 19.87 -17.02 1.12
CA ILE A 229 20.74 -16.81 -0.05
C ILE A 229 20.32 -17.71 -1.24
N THR A 230 19.99 -18.98 -0.94
CA THR A 230 19.54 -19.94 -1.95
C THR A 230 18.19 -19.54 -2.57
N GLN A 231 17.23 -19.07 -1.77
CA GLN A 231 15.94 -18.61 -2.27
C GLN A 231 16.10 -17.39 -3.17
N LEU A 232 16.86 -16.40 -2.75
CA LEU A 232 17.14 -15.20 -3.55
C LEU A 232 17.83 -15.58 -4.86
N ALA A 233 18.85 -16.44 -4.83
CA ALA A 233 19.52 -16.92 -6.04
C ALA A 233 18.58 -17.66 -7.00
N ASN A 234 17.65 -18.46 -6.48
CA ASN A 234 16.67 -19.16 -7.30
C ASN A 234 15.67 -18.18 -7.95
N ILE A 235 15.20 -17.18 -7.21
CA ILE A 235 14.31 -16.13 -7.75
C ILE A 235 15.06 -15.36 -8.85
N ASN A 236 16.28 -14.94 -8.61
CA ASN A 236 17.07 -14.19 -9.59
C ASN A 236 17.36 -15.01 -10.85
N ARG A 237 17.64 -16.31 -10.70
CA ARG A 237 17.77 -17.21 -11.86
C ARG A 237 16.47 -17.30 -12.65
N PHE A 238 15.34 -17.37 -11.98
CA PHE A 238 14.03 -17.37 -12.63
C PHE A 238 13.80 -16.05 -13.37
N LEU A 239 14.00 -14.90 -12.73
CA LEU A 239 13.84 -13.58 -13.35
C LEU A 239 14.69 -13.47 -14.63
N ILE A 240 15.96 -13.83 -14.56
CA ILE A 240 16.87 -13.80 -15.72
C ILE A 240 16.37 -14.74 -16.85
N SER A 241 16.01 -15.97 -16.52
CA SER A 241 15.54 -16.95 -17.51
C SER A 241 14.20 -16.59 -18.15
N HIS A 242 13.46 -15.65 -17.56
CA HIS A 242 12.17 -15.13 -18.03
C HIS A 242 12.26 -13.69 -18.54
N ASN A 243 13.47 -13.26 -18.94
CA ASN A 243 13.76 -11.99 -19.59
C ASN A 243 13.56 -10.74 -18.73
N ALA A 244 13.42 -10.85 -17.40
CA ALA A 244 13.37 -9.67 -16.54
C ALA A 244 14.65 -8.83 -16.70
N LYS A 245 14.52 -7.51 -16.65
CA LYS A 245 15.65 -6.57 -16.82
C LYS A 245 16.28 -6.17 -15.50
N CYS A 246 15.80 -6.71 -14.41
CA CYS A 246 16.31 -6.48 -13.07
C CYS A 246 16.54 -7.78 -12.32
N LEU A 247 17.31 -7.70 -11.25
CA LEU A 247 17.38 -8.69 -10.20
C LEU A 247 16.49 -8.26 -9.03
N LEU A 248 16.04 -9.23 -8.25
CA LEU A 248 15.34 -8.94 -7.01
C LEU A 248 16.31 -8.40 -5.97
N ARG A 249 16.08 -7.19 -5.51
CA ARG A 249 16.88 -6.50 -4.49
C ARG A 249 16.31 -6.68 -3.11
N THR A 250 17.16 -6.72 -2.11
CA THR A 250 16.78 -6.69 -0.71
C THR A 250 16.59 -5.25 -0.25
N GLY A 251 15.46 -4.96 0.38
CA GLY A 251 15.24 -3.73 1.13
C GLY A 251 15.04 -4.06 2.62
N TYR A 252 15.73 -3.35 3.49
CA TYR A 252 15.50 -3.42 4.93
C TYR A 252 14.99 -2.08 5.45
N GLY A 253 13.97 -2.14 6.27
CA GLY A 253 13.36 -0.99 6.88
C GLY A 253 12.49 -1.36 8.07
N MET A 254 11.99 -0.36 8.74
CA MET A 254 11.04 -0.50 9.85
C MET A 254 10.13 0.73 9.90
N SER A 255 9.02 0.58 10.58
CA SER A 255 8.05 1.69 10.68
C SER A 255 8.66 2.92 11.34
N GLU A 256 9.58 2.74 12.28
CA GLU A 256 10.27 3.81 12.99
C GLU A 256 11.23 4.63 12.09
N PHE A 257 11.65 4.08 10.94
CA PHE A 257 12.42 4.78 9.90
C PHE A 257 11.56 5.32 8.76
N ASN A 258 10.25 5.24 8.88
CA ASN A 258 9.28 5.63 7.85
C ASN A 258 9.33 4.79 6.55
N GLY A 259 10.04 3.70 6.52
CA GLY A 259 10.17 2.85 5.35
C GLY A 259 11.53 2.18 5.26
N THR A 260 12.02 2.04 4.04
CA THR A 260 13.31 1.43 3.73
C THR A 260 14.45 2.38 4.09
N CYS A 261 15.42 1.90 4.86
CA CYS A 261 16.63 2.65 5.22
C CYS A 261 17.90 2.01 4.65
N ILE A 262 17.86 0.74 4.27
CA ILE A 262 18.96 -0.01 3.65
C ILE A 262 18.43 -0.68 2.39
N LEU A 263 19.17 -0.54 1.29
CA LEU A 263 18.81 -1.14 0.01
C LEU A 263 20.02 -1.85 -0.61
N GLU A 264 19.79 -3.02 -1.17
CA GLU A 264 20.82 -3.74 -1.88
C GLU A 264 21.29 -2.98 -3.13
N ASP A 265 22.61 -2.78 -3.22
CA ASP A 265 23.24 -2.26 -4.42
C ASP A 265 23.71 -3.44 -5.29
N PRO A 266 23.24 -3.57 -6.53
CA PRO A 266 23.63 -4.68 -7.40
C PRO A 266 25.12 -4.69 -7.74
N PHE A 267 25.83 -3.56 -7.60
CA PHE A 267 27.26 -3.47 -7.86
C PHE A 267 28.13 -3.73 -6.62
N MET A 268 27.54 -3.66 -5.42
CA MET A 268 28.21 -3.83 -4.13
C MET A 268 27.57 -4.93 -3.28
N SER A 269 26.77 -5.80 -3.88
CA SER A 269 26.04 -6.86 -3.18
C SER A 269 26.99 -7.87 -2.56
N THR A 270 26.81 -8.10 -1.26
CA THR A 270 27.45 -9.21 -0.55
C THR A 270 26.37 -10.23 -0.17
N PRO A 271 26.53 -11.51 -0.54
CA PRO A 271 25.54 -12.53 -0.22
C PRO A 271 25.16 -12.55 1.27
N GLY A 272 23.88 -12.40 1.57
CA GLY A 272 23.34 -12.34 2.94
C GLY A 272 23.37 -10.95 3.59
N SER A 273 23.87 -9.93 2.91
CA SER A 273 23.70 -8.53 3.31
C SER A 273 22.31 -8.02 2.93
N CYS A 274 21.80 -7.05 3.71
CA CYS A 274 20.59 -6.28 3.35
C CYS A 274 20.90 -5.14 2.36
N GLY A 275 22.16 -4.84 2.11
CA GLY A 275 22.59 -3.74 1.25
C GLY A 275 23.39 -2.67 2.00
N ILE A 276 23.28 -1.46 1.52
CA ILE A 276 23.93 -0.25 2.06
C ILE A 276 22.88 0.75 2.48
N ASP A 277 23.24 1.66 3.37
CA ASP A 277 22.36 2.74 3.82
C ASP A 277 21.90 3.58 2.62
N LEU A 278 20.63 3.92 2.59
CA LEU A 278 20.12 4.89 1.65
C LEU A 278 20.74 6.27 1.96
N PRO A 279 21.01 7.10 0.95
CA PRO A 279 21.67 8.39 1.15
C PRO A 279 20.93 9.28 2.14
N GLY A 280 21.66 9.87 3.10
CA GLY A 280 21.10 10.79 4.11
C GLY A 280 20.46 10.11 5.32
N GLY A 281 20.64 8.79 5.47
CA GLY A 281 20.21 8.05 6.66
C GLY A 281 21.14 8.19 7.85
#